data_9e809fd98a9c685d1254be2bee56c77c
#
_entry.id   9e809fd98a9c685d1254be2bee56c77c
#
_cell.length_a   1.000
_cell.length_b   1.000
_cell.length_c   1.000
_cell.angle_alpha   90.00
_cell.angle_beta   90.00
_cell.angle_gamma   90.00
#
_symmetry.space_group_name_H-M   'P 1'
#
loop_
_entity.id
_entity.type
_entity.pdbx_description
1 polymer ?
#
loop_
_entity_poly.entity_id
_entity_poly.type
_entity_poly.pdbx_seq_one_letter_code
_entity_poly.pdbx_strand_id
1 'polypeptide(L)'
;MLKTAKIYGINGPVIYLKGNTGFRMSEMVYVGEQKLVGEVIALDKDMTTVQVYEETTGLRPGEEVIASGSPVSVTLAPGILNNIFDGIERPLEDIAESSGGAFITRGVSVDSLDRTKKWKTHITVKQGDYLHAGDIIAEVPETHAITHKCMVPPEVEGTVLVTVADGEYTIDEPLVRLELPNGQEKELTMTQHWPIRTPRPTHHRFPASVPLVTGQRIIDTMFPIAKGGTAAIPGGFGTDRKSVV
;
A
#
# COMPACT_ATOMS: atom_id res chain seq x y z
N MET A 1 13.23 -10.12 -16.00
CA MET A 1 12.29 -10.05 -17.13
C MET A 1 10.89 -10.14 -16.55
N LEU A 2 10.02 -9.15 -16.80
CA LEU A 2 8.63 -9.18 -16.35
C LEU A 2 7.93 -10.35 -17.02
N LYS A 3 7.11 -11.08 -16.25
CA LYS A 3 6.33 -12.21 -16.79
C LYS A 3 5.11 -11.66 -17.51
N THR A 4 4.78 -12.25 -18.64
CA THR A 4 3.63 -11.87 -19.44
C THR A 4 2.76 -13.07 -19.77
N ALA A 5 1.47 -12.83 -19.95
CA ALA A 5 0.49 -13.85 -20.36
C ALA A 5 -0.55 -13.19 -21.26
N LYS A 6 -1.42 -14.00 -21.88
CA LYS A 6 -2.51 -13.50 -22.75
C LYS A 6 -3.87 -13.82 -22.14
N ILE A 7 -4.80 -12.89 -22.29
CA ILE A 7 -6.20 -13.09 -21.93
C ILE A 7 -6.78 -14.25 -22.72
N TYR A 8 -7.28 -15.27 -22.04
CA TYR A 8 -8.02 -16.39 -22.62
C TYR A 8 -9.52 -16.11 -22.65
N GLY A 9 -10.06 -15.56 -21.59
CA GLY A 9 -11.48 -15.26 -21.47
C GLY A 9 -11.75 -14.13 -20.46
N ILE A 10 -12.91 -13.51 -20.59
CA ILE A 10 -13.34 -12.38 -19.78
C ILE A 10 -14.76 -12.66 -19.28
N ASN A 11 -15.00 -12.45 -17.99
CA ASN A 11 -16.31 -12.58 -17.36
C ASN A 11 -16.52 -11.46 -16.35
N GLY A 12 -17.14 -10.37 -16.77
CA GLY A 12 -17.28 -9.17 -15.94
C GLY A 12 -15.89 -8.64 -15.52
N PRO A 13 -15.67 -8.39 -14.23
CA PRO A 13 -14.38 -7.88 -13.72
C PRO A 13 -13.28 -8.97 -13.64
N VAL A 14 -13.58 -10.20 -14.02
CA VAL A 14 -12.66 -11.34 -13.92
C VAL A 14 -12.15 -11.72 -15.29
N ILE A 15 -10.85 -11.88 -15.41
CA ILE A 15 -10.19 -12.41 -16.61
C ILE A 15 -9.49 -13.73 -16.30
N TYR A 16 -9.42 -14.57 -17.30
CA TYR A 16 -8.78 -15.88 -17.25
C TYR A 16 -7.57 -15.90 -18.17
N LEU A 17 -6.45 -16.42 -17.67
CA LEU A 17 -5.23 -16.63 -18.42
C LEU A 17 -4.95 -18.12 -18.47
N LYS A 18 -4.70 -18.67 -19.64
CA LYS A 18 -4.49 -20.12 -19.82
C LYS A 18 -3.01 -20.47 -19.74
N GLY A 19 -2.73 -21.61 -19.10
CA GLY A 19 -1.39 -22.17 -18.96
C GLY A 19 -0.64 -21.69 -17.71
N ASN A 20 0.59 -22.16 -17.56
CA ASN A 20 1.47 -21.73 -16.47
C ASN A 20 2.02 -20.33 -16.77
N THR A 21 1.41 -19.31 -16.22
CA THR A 21 1.82 -17.91 -16.39
C THR A 21 3.07 -17.57 -15.58
N GLY A 22 3.36 -18.38 -14.56
CA GLY A 22 4.42 -18.12 -13.59
C GLY A 22 4.13 -16.93 -12.65
N PHE A 23 2.90 -16.38 -12.67
CA PHE A 23 2.45 -15.35 -11.75
C PHE A 23 2.35 -15.91 -10.33
N ARG A 24 2.32 -15.02 -9.35
CA ARG A 24 2.16 -15.37 -7.94
C ARG A 24 0.77 -15.03 -7.44
N MET A 25 0.33 -15.69 -6.40
CA MET A 25 -0.91 -15.36 -5.71
C MET A 25 -0.85 -13.93 -5.17
N SER A 26 -1.94 -13.17 -5.33
CA SER A 26 -2.04 -11.74 -4.95
C SER A 26 -1.05 -10.81 -5.68
N GLU A 27 -0.43 -11.27 -6.76
CA GLU A 27 0.44 -10.41 -7.57
C GLU A 27 -0.39 -9.39 -8.34
N MET A 28 0.06 -8.13 -8.31
CA MET A 28 -0.52 -7.07 -9.13
C MET A 28 -0.14 -7.26 -10.58
N VAL A 29 -1.09 -7.05 -11.47
CA VAL A 29 -0.92 -7.17 -12.91
C VAL A 29 -1.51 -5.97 -13.66
N TYR A 30 -0.95 -5.69 -14.81
CA TYR A 30 -1.47 -4.70 -15.75
C TYR A 30 -2.11 -5.40 -16.95
N VAL A 31 -3.38 -5.09 -17.22
CA VAL A 31 -4.22 -5.83 -18.16
C VAL A 31 -4.50 -5.00 -19.40
N GLY A 32 -4.20 -5.57 -20.58
CA GLY A 32 -4.48 -4.99 -21.88
C GLY A 32 -3.63 -3.76 -22.22
N GLU A 33 -3.94 -3.15 -23.35
CA GLU A 33 -3.25 -1.96 -23.86
C GLU A 33 -3.38 -0.75 -22.92
N GLN A 34 -4.52 -0.65 -22.22
CA GLN A 34 -4.82 0.43 -21.27
C GLN A 34 -4.15 0.22 -19.91
N LYS A 35 -3.47 -0.91 -19.69
CA LYS A 35 -2.79 -1.27 -18.43
C LYS A 35 -3.70 -1.19 -17.20
N LEU A 36 -4.93 -1.70 -17.33
CA LEU A 36 -5.87 -1.72 -16.23
C LEU A 36 -5.29 -2.52 -15.07
N VAL A 37 -5.42 -1.99 -13.84
CA VAL A 37 -4.88 -2.65 -12.66
C VAL A 37 -5.74 -3.84 -12.26
N GLY A 38 -5.09 -4.98 -11.99
CA GLY A 38 -5.73 -6.19 -11.51
C GLY A 38 -4.86 -6.96 -10.52
N GLU A 39 -5.45 -7.95 -9.88
CA GLU A 39 -4.79 -8.83 -8.90
C GLU A 39 -5.04 -10.30 -9.25
N VAL A 40 -4.04 -11.14 -9.12
CA VAL A 40 -4.17 -12.60 -9.24
C VAL A 40 -4.92 -13.14 -8.02
N ILE A 41 -6.14 -13.64 -8.22
CA ILE A 41 -7.00 -14.14 -7.14
C ILE A 41 -7.07 -15.67 -7.04
N ALA A 42 -6.68 -16.39 -8.09
CA ALA A 42 -6.58 -17.84 -8.05
C ALA A 42 -5.54 -18.35 -9.06
N LEU A 43 -4.87 -19.43 -8.67
CA LEU A 43 -3.89 -20.15 -9.48
C LEU A 43 -4.22 -21.64 -9.47
N ASP A 44 -4.69 -22.14 -10.60
CA ASP A 44 -4.90 -23.55 -10.88
C ASP A 44 -3.82 -24.07 -11.84
N LYS A 45 -3.73 -25.39 -12.03
CA LYS A 45 -2.70 -26.01 -12.89
C LYS A 45 -2.61 -25.39 -14.28
N ASP A 46 -3.79 -25.12 -14.88
CA ASP A 46 -3.91 -24.70 -16.28
C ASP A 46 -4.59 -23.32 -16.43
N MET A 47 -4.89 -22.67 -15.32
CA MET A 47 -5.64 -21.42 -15.35
C MET A 47 -5.17 -20.47 -14.25
N THR A 48 -4.92 -19.23 -14.61
CA THR A 48 -4.73 -18.12 -13.68
C THR A 48 -5.94 -17.21 -13.77
N THR A 49 -6.56 -16.91 -12.63
CA THR A 49 -7.69 -16.01 -12.53
C THR A 49 -7.25 -14.67 -11.97
N VAL A 50 -7.59 -13.60 -12.68
CA VAL A 50 -7.26 -12.23 -12.29
C VAL A 50 -8.54 -11.44 -12.13
N GLN A 51 -8.64 -10.69 -11.03
CA GLN A 51 -9.68 -9.68 -10.84
C GLN A 51 -9.14 -8.33 -11.27
N VAL A 52 -9.84 -7.66 -12.17
CA VAL A 52 -9.53 -6.30 -12.61
C VAL A 52 -10.32 -5.32 -11.76
N TYR A 53 -9.68 -4.25 -11.29
CA TYR A 53 -10.31 -3.25 -10.45
C TYR A 53 -11.05 -2.15 -11.20
N GLU A 54 -10.82 -2.07 -12.50
CA GLU A 54 -11.48 -1.14 -13.39
C GLU A 54 -12.46 -1.88 -14.33
N GLU A 55 -13.30 -1.13 -15.03
CA GLU A 55 -14.24 -1.69 -15.99
C GLU A 55 -13.50 -2.38 -17.15
N THR A 56 -13.86 -3.63 -17.41
CA THR A 56 -13.22 -4.48 -18.43
C THR A 56 -13.83 -4.35 -19.83
N THR A 57 -14.85 -3.50 -20.00
CA THR A 57 -15.50 -3.27 -21.29
C THR A 57 -14.47 -2.85 -22.35
N GLY A 58 -14.44 -3.56 -23.48
CA GLY A 58 -13.48 -3.30 -24.56
C GLY A 58 -12.20 -4.14 -24.51
N LEU A 59 -11.87 -4.81 -23.41
CA LEU A 59 -10.82 -5.82 -23.38
C LEU A 59 -11.16 -6.98 -24.29
N ARG A 60 -10.15 -7.58 -24.91
CA ARG A 60 -10.33 -8.70 -25.86
C ARG A 60 -9.46 -9.89 -25.48
N PRO A 61 -9.93 -11.13 -25.71
CA PRO A 61 -9.05 -12.28 -25.65
C PRO A 61 -7.84 -12.10 -26.57
N GLY A 62 -6.67 -12.51 -26.09
CA GLY A 62 -5.40 -12.34 -26.79
C GLY A 62 -4.59 -11.10 -26.40
N GLU A 63 -5.19 -10.11 -25.73
CA GLU A 63 -4.45 -8.98 -25.18
C GLU A 63 -3.48 -9.43 -24.07
N GLU A 64 -2.42 -8.66 -23.90
CA GLU A 64 -1.35 -8.98 -22.98
C GLU A 64 -1.68 -8.60 -21.51
N VAL A 65 -1.23 -9.44 -20.60
CA VAL A 65 -1.27 -9.19 -19.15
C VAL A 65 0.15 -9.27 -18.64
N ILE A 66 0.61 -8.21 -17.97
CA ILE A 66 1.98 -8.04 -17.51
C ILE A 66 1.99 -8.09 -15.98
N ALA A 67 2.81 -8.99 -15.41
CA ALA A 67 3.00 -9.04 -13.96
C ALA A 67 3.87 -7.87 -13.47
N SER A 68 3.52 -7.27 -12.34
CA SER A 68 4.33 -6.23 -11.71
C SER A 68 5.56 -6.78 -10.98
N GLY A 69 5.54 -8.07 -10.62
CA GLY A 69 6.57 -8.70 -9.79
C GLY A 69 6.34 -8.56 -8.28
N SER A 70 5.33 -7.80 -7.87
CA SER A 70 4.99 -7.53 -6.46
C SER A 70 3.48 -7.67 -6.22
N PRO A 71 3.05 -7.94 -4.98
CA PRO A 71 1.63 -7.89 -4.63
C PRO A 71 1.09 -6.46 -4.73
N VAL A 72 -0.24 -6.33 -4.70
CA VAL A 72 -0.88 -5.01 -4.61
C VAL A 72 -0.37 -4.30 -3.37
N SER A 73 0.20 -3.14 -3.57
CA SER A 73 0.90 -2.36 -2.56
C SER A 73 0.47 -0.91 -2.62
N VAL A 74 0.55 -0.23 -1.49
CA VAL A 74 0.35 1.22 -1.38
C VAL A 74 1.68 1.92 -1.17
N THR A 75 1.76 3.17 -1.61
CA THR A 75 2.94 4.01 -1.44
C THR A 75 2.75 4.86 -0.19
N LEU A 76 3.52 4.56 0.85
CA LEU A 76 3.45 5.26 2.12
C LEU A 76 4.64 6.22 2.26
N ALA A 77 4.35 7.52 2.41
CA ALA A 77 5.32 8.57 2.67
C ALA A 77 4.62 9.82 3.24
N PRO A 78 5.33 10.84 3.67
CA PRO A 78 4.72 12.13 4.00
C PRO A 78 3.96 12.71 2.80
N GLY A 79 2.75 13.22 3.04
CA GLY A 79 1.87 13.73 2.00
C GLY A 79 0.61 12.90 1.78
N ILE A 80 0.50 11.72 2.41
CA ILE A 80 -0.72 10.92 2.37
C ILE A 80 -1.90 11.60 3.08
N LEU A 81 -1.62 12.29 4.19
CA LEU A 81 -2.66 12.95 4.97
C LEU A 81 -3.23 14.17 4.24
N ASN A 82 -4.53 14.39 4.44
CA ASN A 82 -5.33 15.45 3.80
C ASN A 82 -5.58 15.26 2.30
N ASN A 83 -5.22 14.14 1.71
CA ASN A 83 -5.58 13.77 0.35
C ASN A 83 -6.74 12.79 0.34
N ILE A 84 -7.49 12.78 -0.76
CA ILE A 84 -8.59 11.84 -0.99
C ILE A 84 -8.17 10.92 -2.12
N PHE A 85 -8.13 9.61 -1.82
CA PHE A 85 -7.72 8.57 -2.76
C PHE A 85 -8.88 7.68 -3.15
N ASP A 86 -8.79 7.08 -4.33
CA ASP A 86 -9.65 5.97 -4.70
C ASP A 86 -9.17 4.63 -4.09
N GLY A 87 -9.85 3.51 -4.44
CA GLY A 87 -9.54 2.19 -3.88
C GLY A 87 -8.19 1.58 -4.28
N ILE A 88 -7.45 2.19 -5.21
CA ILE A 88 -6.11 1.78 -5.66
C ILE A 88 -5.06 2.88 -5.49
N GLU A 89 -5.31 3.79 -4.53
CA GLU A 89 -4.38 4.86 -4.13
C GLU A 89 -4.11 5.91 -5.23
N ARG A 90 -5.10 6.22 -6.07
CA ARG A 90 -4.98 7.35 -7.01
C ARG A 90 -5.57 8.61 -6.39
N PRO A 91 -4.86 9.75 -6.34
CA PRO A 91 -5.38 11.00 -5.77
C PRO A 91 -6.50 11.55 -6.66
N LEU A 92 -7.70 11.75 -6.07
CA LEU A 92 -8.90 12.16 -6.83
C LEU A 92 -8.82 13.57 -7.36
N GLU A 93 -8.15 14.48 -6.67
CA GLU A 93 -7.96 15.86 -7.11
C GLU A 93 -7.09 15.91 -8.37
N ASP A 94 -5.95 15.23 -8.36
CA ASP A 94 -5.04 15.17 -9.50
C ASP A 94 -5.66 14.46 -10.71
N ILE A 95 -6.49 13.42 -10.45
CA ILE A 95 -7.27 12.77 -11.51
C ILE A 95 -8.27 13.75 -12.13
N ALA A 96 -9.00 14.52 -11.31
CA ALA A 96 -9.98 15.48 -11.79
C ALA A 96 -9.32 16.57 -12.63
N GLU A 97 -8.15 17.06 -12.22
CA GLU A 97 -7.37 18.03 -12.97
C GLU A 97 -6.88 17.46 -14.31
N SER A 98 -6.32 16.23 -14.30
CA SER A 98 -5.76 15.60 -15.51
C SER A 98 -6.83 15.17 -16.51
N SER A 99 -8.00 14.72 -16.05
CA SER A 99 -9.12 14.30 -16.88
C SER A 99 -10.06 15.42 -17.31
N GLY A 100 -9.96 16.59 -16.68
CA GLY A 100 -10.83 17.73 -16.95
C GLY A 100 -12.28 17.53 -16.55
N GLY A 101 -12.59 16.58 -15.66
CA GLY A 101 -13.95 16.24 -15.26
C GLY A 101 -14.06 15.51 -13.92
N ALA A 102 -15.30 15.33 -13.46
CA ALA A 102 -15.63 14.66 -12.20
C ALA A 102 -15.58 13.11 -12.29
N PHE A 103 -15.32 12.56 -13.46
CA PHE A 103 -15.32 11.11 -13.68
C PHE A 103 -13.90 10.60 -13.88
N ILE A 104 -13.59 9.47 -13.22
CA ILE A 104 -12.30 8.79 -13.38
C ILE A 104 -12.25 8.14 -14.77
N THR A 105 -11.30 8.57 -15.60
CA THR A 105 -11.05 7.98 -16.90
C THR A 105 -10.27 6.67 -16.75
N ARG A 106 -10.62 5.66 -17.52
CA ARG A 106 -9.97 4.34 -17.50
C ARG A 106 -8.49 4.43 -17.83
N GLY A 107 -7.67 3.65 -17.10
CA GLY A 107 -6.23 3.58 -17.32
C GLY A 107 -5.47 4.85 -16.95
N VAL A 108 -6.12 5.82 -16.26
CA VAL A 108 -5.41 7.00 -15.73
C VAL A 108 -4.38 6.54 -14.70
N SER A 109 -3.14 6.90 -14.94
CA SER A 109 -2.04 6.70 -14.00
C SER A 109 -1.55 8.05 -13.53
N VAL A 110 -1.70 8.30 -12.24
CA VAL A 110 -1.22 9.51 -11.56
C VAL A 110 -0.38 9.05 -10.38
N ASP A 111 0.72 9.73 -10.10
CA ASP A 111 1.52 9.44 -8.90
C ASP A 111 0.66 9.66 -7.65
N SER A 112 0.73 8.72 -6.70
CA SER A 112 -0.06 8.80 -5.47
C SER A 112 0.38 9.93 -4.55
N LEU A 113 1.62 10.40 -4.68
CA LEU A 113 2.21 11.43 -3.84
C LEU A 113 3.05 12.42 -4.67
N ASP A 114 3.10 13.67 -4.21
CA ASP A 114 3.98 14.71 -4.80
C ASP A 114 5.46 14.40 -4.48
N ARG A 115 6.19 13.94 -5.51
CA ARG A 115 7.61 13.59 -5.41
C ARG A 115 8.56 14.79 -5.41
N THR A 116 8.04 15.99 -5.73
CA THR A 116 8.83 17.23 -5.83
C THR A 116 8.84 18.02 -4.54
N LYS A 117 7.85 17.81 -3.69
CA LYS A 117 7.70 18.48 -2.42
C LYS A 117 8.81 18.11 -1.45
N LYS A 118 9.44 19.11 -0.84
CA LYS A 118 10.44 18.95 0.20
C LYS A 118 9.81 18.96 1.59
N TRP A 119 10.29 18.07 2.44
CA TRP A 119 9.82 17.88 3.79
C TRP A 119 10.95 18.13 4.78
N LYS A 120 10.67 18.92 5.81
CA LYS A 120 11.61 19.11 6.92
C LYS A 120 11.75 17.80 7.68
N THR A 121 12.97 17.24 7.66
CA THR A 121 13.23 15.89 8.15
C THR A 121 14.22 15.94 9.30
N HIS A 122 13.91 15.27 10.39
CA HIS A 122 14.78 15.04 11.53
C HIS A 122 15.24 13.59 11.54
N ILE A 123 16.56 13.36 11.49
CA ILE A 123 17.15 12.02 11.47
C ILE A 123 17.31 11.51 12.91
N THR A 124 16.83 10.30 13.19
CA THR A 124 16.80 9.72 14.53
C THR A 124 17.90 8.70 14.79
N VAL A 125 18.62 8.29 13.74
CA VAL A 125 19.65 7.25 13.80
C VAL A 125 21.04 7.79 13.50
N LYS A 126 22.08 7.05 13.91
CA LYS A 126 23.48 7.43 13.73
C LYS A 126 24.25 6.33 12.99
N GLN A 127 25.38 6.72 12.39
CA GLN A 127 26.31 5.77 11.82
C GLN A 127 26.77 4.75 12.89
N GLY A 128 26.74 3.48 12.52
CA GLY A 128 27.09 2.35 13.39
C GLY A 128 25.93 1.74 14.15
N ASP A 129 24.73 2.35 14.15
CA ASP A 129 23.53 1.76 14.75
C ASP A 129 23.11 0.52 13.98
N TYR A 130 22.69 -0.54 14.67
CA TYR A 130 22.07 -1.70 14.05
C TYR A 130 20.55 -1.55 14.10
N LEU A 131 19.90 -1.61 12.93
CA LEU A 131 18.47 -1.39 12.77
C LEU A 131 17.73 -2.66 12.42
N HIS A 132 16.53 -2.80 12.96
CA HIS A 132 15.59 -3.88 12.66
C HIS A 132 14.36 -3.34 11.92
N ALA A 133 13.58 -4.23 11.32
CA ALA A 133 12.30 -3.90 10.70
C ALA A 133 11.38 -3.16 11.70
N GLY A 134 10.88 -1.99 11.29
CA GLY A 134 10.01 -1.15 12.11
C GLY A 134 10.72 -0.09 12.95
N ASP A 135 12.07 -0.08 13.01
CA ASP A 135 12.82 1.00 13.68
C ASP A 135 12.62 2.31 12.92
N ILE A 136 12.57 3.42 13.67
CA ILE A 136 12.34 4.75 13.11
C ILE A 136 13.69 5.36 12.71
N ILE A 137 13.82 5.73 11.44
CA ILE A 137 15.04 6.35 10.89
C ILE A 137 14.96 7.86 10.80
N ALA A 138 13.74 8.39 10.68
CA ALA A 138 13.51 9.83 10.58
C ALA A 138 12.09 10.19 11.01
N GLU A 139 11.90 11.44 11.42
CA GLU A 139 10.62 12.04 11.75
C GLU A 139 10.38 13.28 10.90
N VAL A 140 9.15 13.39 10.37
CA VAL A 140 8.72 14.48 9.50
C VAL A 140 7.43 15.10 10.04
N PRO A 141 7.40 16.37 10.46
CA PRO A 141 6.16 17.05 10.81
C PRO A 141 5.25 17.20 9.59
N GLU A 142 4.28 16.31 9.43
CA GLU A 142 3.38 16.28 8.27
C GLU A 142 2.21 17.23 8.45
N THR A 143 1.64 17.26 9.65
CA THR A 143 0.60 18.23 10.05
C THR A 143 0.90 18.84 11.41
N HIS A 144 0.09 19.78 11.87
CA HIS A 144 0.22 20.34 13.22
C HIS A 144 0.07 19.30 14.34
N ALA A 145 -0.65 18.22 14.08
CA ALA A 145 -0.97 17.21 15.09
C ALA A 145 -0.22 15.89 14.87
N ILE A 146 0.33 15.65 13.68
CA ILE A 146 0.88 14.35 13.30
C ILE A 146 2.30 14.51 12.78
N THR A 147 3.19 13.76 13.38
CA THR A 147 4.56 13.55 12.91
C THR A 147 4.62 12.21 12.21
N HIS A 148 4.94 12.24 10.91
CA HIS A 148 5.19 11.03 10.13
C HIS A 148 6.51 10.40 10.57
N LYS A 149 6.49 9.09 10.81
CA LYS A 149 7.65 8.31 11.21
C LYS A 149 8.10 7.44 10.05
N CYS A 150 9.24 7.77 9.47
CA CYS A 150 9.88 6.94 8.47
C CYS A 150 10.52 5.73 9.16
N MET A 151 10.12 4.53 8.79
CA MET A 151 10.60 3.31 9.45
C MET A 151 11.31 2.38 8.47
N VAL A 152 12.16 1.52 9.02
CA VAL A 152 12.82 0.45 8.27
C VAL A 152 11.75 -0.50 7.72
N PRO A 153 11.77 -0.83 6.41
CA PRO A 153 10.82 -1.77 5.81
C PRO A 153 10.86 -3.17 6.45
N PRO A 154 9.78 -3.97 6.32
CA PRO A 154 9.79 -5.36 6.77
C PRO A 154 10.88 -6.14 6.03
N GLU A 155 11.43 -7.15 6.70
CA GLU A 155 12.50 -8.02 6.16
C GLU A 155 13.82 -7.29 5.85
N VAL A 156 13.97 -6.05 6.33
CA VAL A 156 15.21 -5.29 6.24
C VAL A 156 15.80 -5.10 7.62
N GLU A 157 17.05 -5.47 7.78
CA GLU A 157 17.86 -5.19 8.95
C GLU A 157 19.31 -4.96 8.53
N GLY A 158 20.06 -4.23 9.32
CA GLY A 158 21.46 -3.96 9.00
C GLY A 158 22.07 -2.83 9.80
N THR A 159 23.36 -2.61 9.55
CA THR A 159 24.13 -1.55 10.21
C THR A 159 24.11 -0.27 9.39
N VAL A 160 23.90 0.86 10.01
CA VAL A 160 23.92 2.18 9.36
C VAL A 160 25.33 2.53 8.94
N LEU A 161 25.55 2.62 7.61
CA LEU A 161 26.82 3.08 7.03
C LEU A 161 26.91 4.60 6.98
N VAL A 162 25.85 5.24 6.51
CA VAL A 162 25.78 6.69 6.32
C VAL A 162 24.37 7.19 6.60
N THR A 163 24.29 8.37 7.21
CA THR A 163 23.05 9.14 7.34
C THR A 163 23.26 10.53 6.78
N VAL A 164 22.19 11.15 6.30
CA VAL A 164 22.19 12.59 5.98
C VAL A 164 22.02 13.41 7.27
N ALA A 165 22.31 14.70 7.19
CA ALA A 165 22.00 15.64 8.29
C ALA A 165 20.49 15.99 8.30
N ASP A 166 20.04 16.60 9.40
CA ASP A 166 18.70 17.20 9.44
C ASP A 166 18.59 18.27 8.34
N GLY A 167 17.48 18.25 7.59
CA GLY A 167 17.33 19.11 6.44
C GLY A 167 15.98 18.98 5.75
N GLU A 168 15.90 19.50 4.53
CA GLU A 168 14.71 19.40 3.67
C GLU A 168 15.00 18.44 2.51
N TYR A 169 14.24 17.34 2.45
CA TYR A 169 14.39 16.27 1.47
C TYR A 169 13.07 15.96 0.80
N THR A 170 13.14 15.51 -0.44
CA THR A 170 11.99 14.89 -1.12
C THR A 170 11.75 13.48 -0.60
N ILE A 171 10.60 12.90 -0.90
CA ILE A 171 10.25 11.57 -0.40
C ILE A 171 11.12 10.45 -0.97
N ASP A 172 11.77 10.66 -2.10
CA ASP A 172 12.60 9.66 -2.80
C ASP A 172 14.12 9.86 -2.58
N GLU A 173 14.54 10.97 -1.95
CA GLU A 173 15.95 11.18 -1.62
C GLU A 173 16.40 10.19 -0.52
N PRO A 174 17.55 9.51 -0.69
CA PRO A 174 18.09 8.59 0.31
C PRO A 174 18.44 9.32 1.61
N LEU A 175 17.89 8.86 2.72
CA LEU A 175 18.16 9.40 4.06
C LEU A 175 19.21 8.59 4.80
N VAL A 176 19.17 7.27 4.67
CA VAL A 176 20.04 6.34 5.38
C VAL A 176 20.50 5.25 4.43
N ARG A 177 21.77 4.86 4.50
CA ARG A 177 22.30 3.70 3.82
C ARG A 177 22.69 2.63 4.83
N LEU A 178 22.19 1.43 4.65
CA LEU A 178 22.46 0.27 5.50
C LEU A 178 23.38 -0.73 4.80
N GLU A 179 24.23 -1.38 5.57
CA GLU A 179 24.86 -2.64 5.22
C GLU A 179 24.03 -3.79 5.75
N LEU A 180 23.49 -4.61 4.84
CA LEU A 180 22.69 -5.78 5.17
C LEU A 180 23.60 -6.94 5.64
N PRO A 181 23.06 -7.96 6.35
CA PRO A 181 23.84 -9.11 6.81
C PRO A 181 24.53 -9.91 5.69
N ASN A 182 24.05 -9.79 4.46
CA ASN A 182 24.65 -10.41 3.28
C ASN A 182 25.77 -9.56 2.61
N GLY A 183 26.13 -8.43 3.22
CA GLY A 183 27.15 -7.49 2.70
C GLY A 183 26.67 -6.59 1.57
N GLN A 184 25.39 -6.60 1.22
CA GLN A 184 24.82 -5.66 0.26
C GLN A 184 24.45 -4.34 0.92
N GLU A 185 24.56 -3.24 0.18
CA GLU A 185 24.08 -1.94 0.63
C GLU A 185 22.62 -1.73 0.21
N LYS A 186 21.85 -1.10 1.10
CA LYS A 186 20.47 -0.68 0.83
C LYS A 186 20.24 0.76 1.25
N GLU A 187 19.70 1.55 0.33
CA GLU A 187 19.27 2.91 0.61
C GLU A 187 17.83 2.90 1.13
N LEU A 188 17.59 3.70 2.16
CA LEU A 188 16.27 3.94 2.74
C LEU A 188 15.88 5.38 2.51
N THR A 189 14.67 5.57 2.00
CA THR A 189 14.03 6.86 1.73
C THR A 189 12.82 7.05 2.66
N MET A 190 12.08 8.15 2.52
CA MET A 190 10.80 8.30 3.21
C MET A 190 9.72 7.40 2.62
N THR A 191 9.87 7.02 1.33
CA THR A 191 8.90 6.24 0.59
C THR A 191 9.01 4.76 0.92
N GLN A 192 7.87 4.14 1.20
CA GLN A 192 7.74 2.69 1.36
C GLN A 192 6.61 2.15 0.50
N HIS A 193 6.89 1.10 -0.27
CA HIS A 193 5.85 0.32 -0.95
C HIS A 193 5.41 -0.80 -0.01
N TRP A 194 4.18 -0.68 0.50
CA TRP A 194 3.66 -1.61 1.49
C TRP A 194 2.58 -2.50 0.90
N PRO A 195 2.76 -3.84 0.93
CA PRO A 195 1.73 -4.77 0.49
C PRO A 195 0.49 -4.64 1.38
N ILE A 196 -0.67 -4.40 0.78
CA ILE A 196 -1.92 -4.11 1.52
C ILE A 196 -2.38 -5.25 2.43
N ARG A 197 -1.94 -6.48 2.16
CA ARG A 197 -2.27 -7.68 2.94
C ARG A 197 -1.23 -8.02 4.02
N THR A 198 -0.13 -7.27 4.08
CA THR A 198 0.93 -7.49 5.07
C THR A 198 0.75 -6.52 6.24
N PRO A 199 0.53 -7.03 7.47
CA PRO A 199 0.42 -6.15 8.62
C PRO A 199 1.72 -5.40 8.89
N ARG A 200 1.62 -4.21 9.49
CA ARG A 200 2.80 -3.46 9.92
C ARG A 200 3.51 -4.20 11.05
N PRO A 201 4.86 -4.20 11.10
CA PRO A 201 5.59 -4.79 12.21
C PRO A 201 5.27 -4.06 13.51
N THR A 202 5.18 -4.80 14.60
CA THR A 202 4.95 -4.26 15.93
C THR A 202 6.02 -4.79 16.87
N HIS A 203 6.70 -3.89 17.58
CA HIS A 203 7.70 -4.27 18.58
C HIS A 203 7.06 -4.87 19.84
N HIS A 204 5.87 -4.41 20.19
CA HIS A 204 5.21 -4.85 21.41
C HIS A 204 3.70 -4.90 21.24
N ARG A 205 3.08 -5.99 21.74
CA ARG A 205 1.63 -6.11 21.84
C ARG A 205 1.22 -5.83 23.28
N PHE A 206 0.40 -4.82 23.47
CA PHE A 206 -0.18 -4.52 24.77
C PHE A 206 -1.32 -5.51 25.10
N PRO A 207 -1.54 -5.84 26.38
CA PRO A 207 -2.71 -6.61 26.78
C PRO A 207 -3.98 -5.81 26.48
N ALA A 208 -5.08 -6.52 26.24
CA ALA A 208 -6.39 -5.94 25.97
C ALA A 208 -7.02 -5.37 27.25
N SER A 209 -6.44 -4.33 27.82
CA SER A 209 -6.85 -3.75 29.10
C SER A 209 -7.59 -2.42 29.00
N VAL A 210 -7.49 -1.74 27.83
CA VAL A 210 -8.13 -0.44 27.62
C VAL A 210 -9.34 -0.62 26.70
N PRO A 211 -10.58 -0.31 27.15
CA PRO A 211 -11.77 -0.41 26.33
C PRO A 211 -11.83 0.71 25.30
N LEU A 212 -12.33 0.37 24.11
CA LEU A 212 -12.74 1.34 23.10
C LEU A 212 -14.14 1.85 23.47
N VAL A 213 -14.26 3.09 23.89
CA VAL A 213 -15.56 3.69 24.22
C VAL A 213 -16.27 4.08 22.92
N THR A 214 -17.36 3.39 22.61
CA THR A 214 -18.16 3.63 21.39
C THR A 214 -19.28 4.63 21.61
N GLY A 215 -19.65 4.90 22.86
CA GLY A 215 -20.83 5.68 23.24
C GLY A 215 -22.14 4.89 23.24
N GLN A 216 -22.12 3.64 22.77
CA GLN A 216 -23.26 2.74 22.79
C GLN A 216 -23.26 1.93 24.09
N ARG A 217 -24.23 2.20 24.98
CA ARG A 217 -24.29 1.58 26.32
C ARG A 217 -24.19 0.06 26.28
N ILE A 218 -24.88 -0.59 25.36
CA ILE A 218 -24.89 -2.06 25.25
C ILE A 218 -23.51 -2.58 24.89
N ILE A 219 -22.83 -1.94 23.92
CA ILE A 219 -21.49 -2.36 23.50
C ILE A 219 -20.51 -2.12 24.64
N ASP A 220 -20.50 -0.92 25.18
CA ASP A 220 -19.49 -0.51 26.18
C ASP A 220 -19.59 -1.29 27.51
N THR A 221 -20.80 -1.76 27.87
CA THR A 221 -21.03 -2.44 29.15
C THR A 221 -21.17 -3.95 29.05
N MET A 222 -21.80 -4.48 27.99
CA MET A 222 -22.10 -5.91 27.86
C MET A 222 -21.13 -6.64 26.94
N PHE A 223 -20.63 -5.95 25.92
CA PHE A 223 -19.73 -6.51 24.89
C PHE A 223 -18.56 -5.57 24.60
N PRO A 224 -17.76 -5.22 25.63
CA PRO A 224 -16.71 -4.22 25.45
C PRO A 224 -15.67 -4.66 24.41
N ILE A 225 -15.30 -3.73 23.56
CA ILE A 225 -14.25 -3.92 22.55
C ILE A 225 -12.96 -3.35 23.10
N ALA A 226 -11.87 -4.10 23.02
CA ALA A 226 -10.57 -3.58 23.40
C ALA A 226 -10.07 -2.58 22.36
N LYS A 227 -9.45 -1.49 22.81
CA LYS A 227 -8.78 -0.53 21.93
C LYS A 227 -7.65 -1.24 21.16
N GLY A 228 -7.68 -1.19 19.83
CA GLY A 228 -6.80 -1.96 18.95
C GLY A 228 -7.23 -3.42 18.71
N GLY A 229 -8.42 -3.81 19.21
CA GLY A 229 -9.01 -5.13 18.96
C GLY A 229 -9.71 -5.21 17.60
N THR A 230 -10.18 -6.41 17.27
CA THR A 230 -10.95 -6.67 16.07
C THR A 230 -12.40 -7.01 16.43
N ALA A 231 -13.35 -6.35 15.77
CA ALA A 231 -14.78 -6.63 15.93
C ALA A 231 -15.41 -6.92 14.56
N ALA A 232 -16.29 -7.92 14.52
CA ALA A 232 -17.08 -8.20 13.34
C ALA A 232 -18.44 -7.52 13.46
N ILE A 233 -18.86 -6.80 12.42
CA ILE A 233 -20.17 -6.18 12.29
C ILE A 233 -20.89 -6.88 11.13
N PRO A 234 -21.45 -8.08 11.35
CA PRO A 234 -22.16 -8.80 10.31
C PRO A 234 -23.49 -8.12 10.00
N GLY A 235 -23.85 -8.11 8.73
CA GLY A 235 -25.13 -7.57 8.29
C GLY A 235 -25.30 -7.69 6.79
N GLY A 236 -26.54 -7.93 6.36
CA GLY A 236 -26.93 -7.95 4.95
C GLY A 236 -26.97 -6.55 4.34
N PHE A 237 -27.34 -6.48 3.07
CA PHE A 237 -27.55 -5.21 2.37
C PHE A 237 -28.65 -4.39 3.06
N GLY A 238 -28.39 -3.12 3.37
CA GLY A 238 -29.38 -2.22 3.97
C GLY A 238 -29.41 -2.23 5.50
N THR A 239 -28.56 -3.00 6.18
CA THR A 239 -28.38 -2.86 7.62
C THR A 239 -27.61 -1.58 7.92
N ASP A 240 -28.16 -0.77 8.84
CA ASP A 240 -27.58 0.53 9.21
C ASP A 240 -26.25 0.34 9.98
N ARG A 241 -25.14 0.49 9.26
CA ARG A 241 -23.79 0.50 9.85
C ARG A 241 -23.34 1.87 10.33
N LYS A 242 -24.10 2.93 10.04
CA LYS A 242 -23.75 4.31 10.41
C LYS A 242 -23.82 4.57 11.90
N SER A 243 -24.59 3.77 12.63
CA SER A 243 -24.77 3.95 14.08
C SER A 243 -23.57 3.50 14.91
N VAL A 244 -22.54 2.94 14.30
CA VAL A 244 -21.38 2.32 14.99
C VAL A 244 -20.06 3.07 14.72
N VAL A 245 -20.12 4.20 14.03
CA VAL A 245 -18.93 5.02 13.72
C VAL A 245 -18.97 6.32 14.49
#